data_7fe943a3b5ff476fcfff45497f3016c1
#
_entry.id   7fe943a3b5ff476fcfff45497f3016c1
#
_cell.length_a   1.000
_cell.length_b   1.000
_cell.length_c   1.000
_cell.angle_alpha   90.00
_cell.angle_beta   90.00
_cell.angle_gamma   90.00
#
_symmetry.space_group_name_H-M   'P 1'
#
loop_
_entity.id
_entity.type
_entity.pdbx_description
1 polymer ?
#
loop_
_entity_poly.entity_id
_entity_poly.type
_entity_poly.pdbx_seq_one_letter_code
_entity_poly.pdbx_strand_id
1 'polypeptide(L)'
;VSGVCFSDLGNEVICVDKDLKKIENLKKGIVPIYEPGLEELVLKNYKNNKLKFSTNLKESVSKSDIIFICVGTPTKKNGNAADLSQIYTVAKEIRSSISRYKIIITKSTVPVTTGDEIEKIISKTKSKKLFSVVSNPEFLREGEAIRDFIYPDRVVVGADNKKAYKIVKSLYAPLISKGAKYVSTSRRAAELIKYAANAFLATKITFINEIANLCEKINVNVEDISIGMGLDKRIGSRFLRAGPAYGGSCFPKDTKAIMTTANNFKTNLSVVKSVIKSNENRSSLLLKRIFDLLNGKIKNKKICFLGVTFKANTDDMRDSSSLSMIPSLIKKGAKINYYDPTGEKSDFRKLKNVIYSKSIKSAIKDADLIIIHTEWNDFKSINFNKDVINKKFILFDMRNIYSPSKMKEQKIKYFGIGH
;
A
#
# COMPACT_ATOMS: atom_id res chain seq x y z
N VAL A 1 2.69 9.34 -9.54
CA VAL A 1 3.46 10.07 -8.52
C VAL A 1 4.89 10.32 -8.98
N SER A 2 5.76 9.28 -9.17
CA SER A 2 7.20 9.49 -9.45
C SER A 2 7.50 10.43 -10.63
N GLY A 3 6.79 10.27 -11.78
CA GLY A 3 7.00 11.14 -12.93
C GLY A 3 6.68 12.61 -12.64
N VAL A 4 5.60 12.86 -11.90
CA VAL A 4 5.20 14.21 -11.51
C VAL A 4 6.21 14.82 -10.54
N CYS A 5 6.68 14.06 -9.55
CA CYS A 5 7.68 14.53 -8.60
C CYS A 5 9.04 14.81 -9.27
N PHE A 6 9.49 13.98 -10.20
CA PHE A 6 10.69 14.27 -10.99
C PHE A 6 10.52 15.53 -11.85
N SER A 7 9.34 15.76 -12.40
CA SER A 7 9.02 16.98 -13.12
C SER A 7 9.08 18.22 -12.23
N ASP A 8 8.55 18.12 -11.01
CA ASP A 8 8.58 19.21 -10.02
C ASP A 8 10.02 19.52 -9.51
N LEU A 9 10.93 18.53 -9.58
CA LEU A 9 12.36 18.73 -9.36
C LEU A 9 13.11 19.36 -10.55
N GLY A 10 12.38 19.77 -11.61
CA GLY A 10 12.94 20.50 -12.74
C GLY A 10 13.27 19.66 -13.98
N ASN A 11 13.03 18.35 -13.96
CA ASN A 11 13.28 17.49 -15.11
C ASN A 11 12.16 17.61 -16.14
N GLU A 12 12.48 17.40 -17.43
CA GLU A 12 11.48 17.19 -18.48
C GLU A 12 11.06 15.72 -18.47
N VAL A 13 9.77 15.46 -18.20
CA VAL A 13 9.23 14.11 -18.02
C VAL A 13 8.12 13.83 -19.01
N ILE A 14 8.18 12.66 -19.65
CA ILE A 14 7.11 12.12 -20.47
C ILE A 14 6.56 10.87 -19.77
N CYS A 15 5.35 10.95 -19.26
CA CYS A 15 4.64 9.80 -18.71
C CYS A 15 3.91 9.08 -19.83
N VAL A 16 4.17 7.77 -19.98
CA VAL A 16 3.59 6.95 -21.05
C VAL A 16 2.68 5.89 -20.44
N ASP A 17 1.46 5.78 -21.00
CA ASP A 17 0.55 4.68 -20.71
C ASP A 17 -0.17 4.29 -22.00
N LYS A 18 -0.48 3.00 -22.19
CA LYS A 18 -1.22 2.50 -23.35
C LYS A 18 -2.72 2.86 -23.33
N ASP A 19 -3.25 3.20 -22.20
CA ASP A 19 -4.65 3.58 -21.99
C ASP A 19 -4.86 5.05 -22.40
N LEU A 20 -5.47 5.26 -23.56
CA LEU A 20 -5.77 6.59 -24.10
C LEU A 20 -6.66 7.41 -23.14
N LYS A 21 -7.69 6.79 -22.55
CA LYS A 21 -8.61 7.48 -21.64
C LYS A 21 -7.90 7.99 -20.40
N LYS A 22 -7.00 7.17 -19.85
CA LYS A 22 -6.15 7.56 -18.73
C LYS A 22 -5.23 8.74 -19.08
N ILE A 23 -4.62 8.72 -20.27
CA ILE A 23 -3.78 9.82 -20.76
C ILE A 23 -4.59 11.10 -20.93
N GLU A 24 -5.79 11.04 -21.51
CA GLU A 24 -6.68 12.19 -21.67
C GLU A 24 -7.12 12.77 -20.32
N ASN A 25 -7.47 11.92 -19.36
CA ASN A 25 -7.80 12.36 -18.00
C ASN A 25 -6.62 13.05 -17.32
N LEU A 26 -5.43 12.49 -17.39
CA LEU A 26 -4.22 13.08 -16.83
C LEU A 26 -3.89 14.47 -17.42
N LYS A 27 -4.11 14.68 -18.70
CA LYS A 27 -3.98 16.00 -19.36
C LYS A 27 -4.96 17.04 -18.80
N LYS A 28 -6.10 16.58 -18.28
CA LYS A 28 -7.11 17.44 -17.61
C LYS A 28 -6.87 17.58 -16.10
N GLY A 29 -5.81 16.97 -15.58
CA GLY A 29 -5.51 16.94 -14.14
C GLY A 29 -6.24 15.87 -13.35
N ILE A 30 -7.07 15.04 -14.02
CA ILE A 30 -7.81 13.97 -13.35
C ILE A 30 -6.88 12.77 -13.15
N VAL A 31 -6.53 12.49 -11.90
CA VAL A 31 -5.63 11.38 -11.55
C VAL A 31 -6.41 10.10 -11.22
N PRO A 32 -5.90 8.91 -11.59
CA PRO A 32 -6.62 7.64 -11.43
C PRO A 32 -6.46 7.02 -10.03
N ILE A 33 -5.91 7.73 -9.07
CA ILE A 33 -5.65 7.27 -7.69
C ILE A 33 -5.96 8.38 -6.70
N TYR A 34 -6.37 8.02 -5.50
CA TYR A 34 -6.50 8.98 -4.41
C TYR A 34 -5.13 9.21 -3.75
N GLU A 35 -4.54 10.36 -4.01
CA GLU A 35 -3.27 10.80 -3.40
C GLU A 35 -3.33 12.31 -3.16
N PRO A 36 -3.39 12.77 -1.90
CA PRO A 36 -3.53 14.20 -1.58
C PRO A 36 -2.48 15.07 -2.24
N GLY A 37 -2.91 16.15 -2.92
CA GLY A 37 -2.04 17.11 -3.62
C GLY A 37 -1.51 16.67 -4.98
N LEU A 38 -1.82 15.44 -5.45
CA LEU A 38 -1.29 14.94 -6.72
C LEU A 38 -1.90 15.65 -7.94
N GLU A 39 -3.21 15.95 -7.91
CA GLU A 39 -3.90 16.67 -9.00
C GLU A 39 -3.30 18.05 -9.24
N GLU A 40 -3.11 18.83 -8.17
CA GLU A 40 -2.52 20.15 -8.22
C GLU A 40 -1.11 20.12 -8.80
N LEU A 41 -0.31 19.13 -8.36
CA LEU A 41 1.06 18.96 -8.81
C LEU A 41 1.14 18.54 -10.29
N VAL A 42 0.21 17.69 -10.75
CA VAL A 42 0.04 17.34 -12.17
C VAL A 42 -0.26 18.58 -13.00
N LEU A 43 -1.28 19.34 -12.63
CA LEU A 43 -1.71 20.53 -13.37
C LEU A 43 -0.60 21.59 -13.44
N LYS A 44 0.08 21.85 -12.31
CA LYS A 44 1.23 22.77 -12.24
C LYS A 44 2.30 22.42 -13.26
N ASN A 45 2.77 21.17 -13.22
CA ASN A 45 3.90 20.74 -14.05
C ASN A 45 3.51 20.55 -15.53
N TYR A 46 2.25 20.19 -15.82
CA TYR A 46 1.72 20.09 -17.18
C TYR A 46 1.64 21.49 -17.83
N LYS A 47 1.10 22.49 -17.12
CA LYS A 47 1.05 23.90 -17.58
C LYS A 47 2.44 24.48 -17.85
N ASN A 48 3.42 24.11 -17.04
CA ASN A 48 4.80 24.58 -17.18
C ASN A 48 5.61 23.81 -18.25
N ASN A 49 4.97 22.93 -19.05
CA ASN A 49 5.59 22.10 -20.07
C ASN A 49 6.72 21.17 -19.57
N LYS A 50 6.85 20.98 -18.27
CA LYS A 50 7.81 20.06 -17.66
C LYS A 50 7.29 18.62 -17.62
N LEU A 51 5.98 18.42 -17.61
CA LEU A 51 5.31 17.13 -17.62
C LEU A 51 4.52 16.97 -18.90
N LYS A 52 4.72 15.85 -19.60
CA LYS A 52 3.99 15.48 -20.81
C LYS A 52 3.38 14.09 -20.64
N PHE A 53 2.28 13.84 -21.35
CA PHE A 53 1.57 12.56 -21.36
C PHE A 53 1.46 12.04 -22.79
N SER A 54 1.75 10.75 -23.02
CA SER A 54 1.76 10.14 -24.35
C SER A 54 1.30 8.69 -24.30
N THR A 55 0.73 8.21 -25.39
CA THR A 55 0.51 6.78 -25.66
C THR A 55 1.61 6.18 -26.55
N ASN A 56 2.50 7.01 -27.11
CA ASN A 56 3.55 6.60 -28.02
C ASN A 56 4.87 6.31 -27.28
N LEU A 57 5.06 5.04 -26.88
CA LEU A 57 6.26 4.62 -26.17
C LEU A 57 7.53 4.78 -27.04
N LYS A 58 7.48 4.41 -28.31
CA LYS A 58 8.63 4.46 -29.23
C LYS A 58 9.22 5.87 -29.34
N GLU A 59 8.36 6.84 -29.60
CA GLU A 59 8.75 8.25 -29.67
C GLU A 59 9.29 8.78 -28.33
N SER A 60 8.60 8.46 -27.23
CA SER A 60 8.99 8.88 -25.90
C SER A 60 10.36 8.31 -25.51
N VAL A 61 10.62 7.04 -25.82
CA VAL A 61 11.94 6.42 -25.58
C VAL A 61 13.02 7.08 -26.43
N SER A 62 12.77 7.41 -27.71
CA SER A 62 13.77 8.06 -28.56
C SER A 62 14.21 9.41 -28.00
N LYS A 63 13.28 10.20 -27.44
CA LYS A 63 13.53 11.53 -26.86
C LYS A 63 14.16 11.51 -25.47
N SER A 64 14.05 10.42 -24.71
CA SER A 64 14.49 10.33 -23.32
C SER A 64 15.87 9.70 -23.16
N ASP A 65 16.66 10.14 -22.19
CA ASP A 65 17.96 9.55 -21.82
C ASP A 65 17.82 8.51 -20.69
N ILE A 66 16.85 8.74 -19.80
CA ILE A 66 16.55 7.87 -18.65
C ILE A 66 15.12 7.40 -18.79
N ILE A 67 14.90 6.10 -18.70
CA ILE A 67 13.60 5.46 -18.87
C ILE A 67 13.26 4.68 -17.62
N PHE A 68 12.16 5.03 -16.96
CA PHE A 68 11.63 4.31 -15.81
C PHE A 68 10.54 3.32 -16.22
N ILE A 69 10.72 2.07 -15.89
CA ILE A 69 9.69 1.03 -15.99
C ILE A 69 8.90 1.02 -14.67
N CYS A 70 7.65 1.51 -14.73
CA CYS A 70 6.76 1.66 -13.57
C CYS A 70 5.44 0.88 -13.76
N VAL A 71 5.42 -0.18 -14.56
CA VAL A 71 4.24 -1.00 -14.82
C VAL A 71 3.89 -1.91 -13.64
N GLY A 72 2.63 -2.31 -13.55
CA GLY A 72 2.16 -3.20 -12.50
C GLY A 72 2.81 -4.59 -12.53
N THR A 73 3.03 -5.17 -11.35
CA THR A 73 3.52 -6.53 -11.15
C THR A 73 2.54 -7.29 -10.24
N PRO A 74 1.31 -7.56 -10.71
CA PRO A 74 0.32 -8.25 -9.88
C PRO A 74 0.76 -9.69 -9.58
N THR A 75 0.16 -10.31 -8.58
CA THR A 75 0.33 -11.76 -8.36
C THR A 75 -0.30 -12.53 -9.52
N LYS A 76 0.35 -13.58 -10.01
CA LYS A 76 -0.20 -14.48 -11.03
C LYS A 76 -1.51 -15.09 -10.55
N LYS A 77 -2.48 -15.26 -11.46
CA LYS A 77 -3.78 -15.85 -11.13
C LYS A 77 -3.65 -17.25 -10.48
N ASN A 78 -2.70 -18.04 -10.94
CA ASN A 78 -2.43 -19.39 -10.44
C ASN A 78 -1.08 -19.42 -9.73
N GLY A 79 -1.02 -18.93 -8.48
CA GLY A 79 0.19 -19.00 -7.66
C GLY A 79 0.53 -17.71 -6.92
N ASN A 80 1.68 -17.72 -6.24
CA ASN A 80 2.17 -16.62 -5.41
C ASN A 80 3.26 -15.78 -6.08
N ALA A 81 3.65 -16.12 -7.31
CA ALA A 81 4.69 -15.40 -8.05
C ALA A 81 4.17 -14.09 -8.64
N ALA A 82 5.05 -13.11 -8.78
CA ALA A 82 4.73 -11.89 -9.52
C ALA A 82 4.59 -12.17 -11.02
N ASP A 83 3.61 -11.54 -11.66
CA ASP A 83 3.46 -11.53 -13.13
C ASP A 83 4.34 -10.42 -13.71
N LEU A 84 5.38 -10.81 -14.44
CA LEU A 84 6.36 -9.93 -15.07
C LEU A 84 6.11 -9.71 -16.56
N SER A 85 5.00 -10.20 -17.09
CA SER A 85 4.68 -10.12 -18.53
C SER A 85 4.72 -8.68 -19.04
N GLN A 86 4.17 -7.74 -18.30
CA GLN A 86 4.19 -6.32 -18.66
C GLN A 86 5.63 -5.75 -18.64
N ILE A 87 6.45 -6.10 -17.67
CA ILE A 87 7.87 -5.69 -17.57
C ILE A 87 8.62 -6.13 -18.84
N TYR A 88 8.50 -7.40 -19.20
CA TYR A 88 9.22 -7.95 -20.35
C TYR A 88 8.71 -7.43 -21.69
N THR A 89 7.39 -7.16 -21.80
CA THR A 89 6.81 -6.51 -22.98
C THR A 89 7.39 -5.12 -23.16
N VAL A 90 7.37 -4.29 -22.11
CA VAL A 90 7.95 -2.94 -22.16
C VAL A 90 9.45 -2.97 -22.45
N ALA A 91 10.22 -3.92 -21.89
CA ALA A 91 11.63 -4.08 -22.19
C ALA A 91 11.90 -4.41 -23.68
N LYS A 92 11.04 -5.24 -24.30
CA LYS A 92 11.11 -5.54 -25.76
C LYS A 92 10.81 -4.31 -26.60
N GLU A 93 9.82 -3.52 -26.23
CA GLU A 93 9.44 -2.28 -26.94
C GLU A 93 10.52 -1.21 -26.80
N ILE A 94 11.09 -1.01 -25.60
CA ILE A 94 12.22 -0.12 -25.37
C ILE A 94 13.41 -0.53 -26.25
N ARG A 95 13.74 -1.82 -26.31
CA ARG A 95 14.84 -2.36 -27.12
C ARG A 95 14.76 -1.89 -28.57
N SER A 96 13.58 -1.93 -29.20
CA SER A 96 13.38 -1.54 -30.59
C SER A 96 13.70 -0.05 -30.83
N SER A 97 13.63 0.79 -29.81
CA SER A 97 13.72 2.26 -29.90
C SER A 97 15.05 2.83 -29.41
N ILE A 98 16.00 1.99 -28.99
CA ILE A 98 17.34 2.41 -28.57
C ILE A 98 18.20 2.72 -29.80
N SER A 99 18.62 3.98 -29.94
CA SER A 99 19.55 4.45 -30.98
C SER A 99 20.81 5.10 -30.41
N ARG A 100 20.77 5.54 -29.15
CA ARG A 100 21.85 6.16 -28.39
C ARG A 100 21.88 5.62 -26.97
N TYR A 101 22.91 5.95 -26.19
CA TYR A 101 23.03 5.48 -24.82
C TYR A 101 21.81 5.87 -23.97
N LYS A 102 21.24 4.90 -23.26
CA LYS A 102 20.09 5.08 -22.39
C LYS A 102 20.27 4.33 -21.07
N ILE A 103 19.70 4.89 -20.03
CA ILE A 103 19.58 4.20 -18.72
C ILE A 103 18.15 3.71 -18.58
N ILE A 104 17.98 2.40 -18.38
CA ILE A 104 16.69 1.74 -18.22
C ILE A 104 16.57 1.33 -16.74
N ILE A 105 15.64 1.96 -16.04
CA ILE A 105 15.49 1.84 -14.60
C ILE A 105 14.20 1.07 -14.29
N THR A 106 14.30 -0.05 -13.61
CA THR A 106 13.15 -0.75 -13.05
C THR A 106 12.79 -0.11 -11.71
N LYS A 107 11.67 0.61 -11.67
CA LYS A 107 11.10 1.18 -10.44
C LYS A 107 10.03 0.30 -9.84
N SER A 108 9.33 -0.48 -10.65
CA SER A 108 8.39 -1.51 -10.21
C SER A 108 9.06 -2.47 -9.23
N THR A 109 8.30 -2.95 -8.24
CA THR A 109 8.76 -3.99 -7.32
C THR A 109 8.79 -5.33 -8.06
N VAL A 110 9.98 -5.88 -8.23
CA VAL A 110 10.22 -7.08 -9.04
C VAL A 110 11.08 -8.10 -8.28
N PRO A 111 10.88 -9.42 -8.52
CA PRO A 111 11.75 -10.47 -7.97
C PRO A 111 13.22 -10.28 -8.35
N VAL A 112 14.09 -10.81 -7.49
CA VAL A 112 15.53 -10.84 -7.73
C VAL A 112 15.83 -11.52 -9.07
N THR A 113 16.79 -11.00 -9.83
CA THR A 113 17.19 -11.36 -11.20
C THR A 113 16.35 -10.73 -12.33
N THR A 114 15.29 -9.99 -12.03
CA THR A 114 14.49 -9.37 -13.09
C THR A 114 15.29 -8.37 -13.91
N GLY A 115 16.17 -7.58 -13.29
CA GLY A 115 17.08 -6.69 -13.99
C GLY A 115 18.02 -7.42 -14.95
N ASP A 116 18.47 -8.62 -14.58
CA ASP A 116 19.33 -9.46 -15.44
C ASP A 116 18.55 -9.96 -16.67
N GLU A 117 17.28 -10.34 -16.49
CA GLU A 117 16.42 -10.76 -17.61
C GLU A 117 16.09 -9.58 -18.55
N ILE A 118 15.86 -8.36 -18.01
CA ILE A 118 15.70 -7.15 -18.84
C ILE A 118 16.97 -6.91 -19.66
N GLU A 119 18.13 -7.01 -19.04
CA GLU A 119 19.42 -6.87 -19.76
C GLU A 119 19.56 -7.90 -20.88
N LYS A 120 19.25 -9.18 -20.62
CA LYS A 120 19.25 -10.24 -21.65
C LYS A 120 18.28 -9.92 -22.80
N ILE A 121 17.07 -9.44 -22.48
CA ILE A 121 16.07 -9.07 -23.50
C ILE A 121 16.62 -7.98 -24.42
N ILE A 122 17.23 -6.95 -23.85
CA ILE A 122 17.73 -5.79 -24.62
C ILE A 122 18.98 -6.17 -25.41
N SER A 123 19.89 -6.95 -24.81
CA SER A 123 21.14 -7.40 -25.44
C SER A 123 20.97 -8.30 -26.66
N LYS A 124 19.76 -8.85 -26.88
CA LYS A 124 19.50 -9.69 -28.08
C LYS A 124 19.79 -8.96 -29.40
N THR A 125 19.62 -7.63 -29.45
CA THR A 125 19.82 -6.82 -30.66
C THR A 125 20.57 -5.52 -30.44
N LYS A 126 20.87 -5.17 -29.19
CA LYS A 126 21.55 -3.91 -28.85
C LYS A 126 22.86 -4.19 -28.13
N SER A 127 23.91 -3.48 -28.55
CA SER A 127 25.19 -3.54 -27.86
C SER A 127 25.06 -3.02 -26.43
N LYS A 128 25.72 -3.66 -25.47
CA LYS A 128 25.79 -3.19 -24.08
C LYS A 128 26.42 -1.81 -23.91
N LYS A 129 27.11 -1.30 -24.93
CA LYS A 129 27.61 0.09 -24.95
C LYS A 129 26.48 1.13 -25.08
N LEU A 130 25.31 0.74 -25.57
CA LEU A 130 24.16 1.62 -25.81
C LEU A 130 23.15 1.69 -24.67
N PHE A 131 23.32 0.90 -23.61
CA PHE A 131 22.38 0.96 -22.50
C PHE A 131 23.00 0.47 -21.19
N SER A 132 22.35 0.84 -20.08
CA SER A 132 22.56 0.23 -18.76
C SER A 132 21.22 -0.05 -18.12
N VAL A 133 21.11 -1.21 -17.46
CA VAL A 133 19.93 -1.57 -16.65
C VAL A 133 20.22 -1.28 -15.19
N VAL A 134 19.26 -0.65 -14.53
CA VAL A 134 19.35 -0.21 -13.13
C VAL A 134 18.09 -0.67 -12.40
N SER A 135 18.26 -1.16 -11.17
CA SER A 135 17.15 -1.44 -10.26
C SER A 135 17.08 -0.31 -9.23
N ASN A 136 15.95 0.42 -9.20
CA ASN A 136 15.69 1.52 -8.27
C ASN A 136 14.29 1.39 -7.69
N PRO A 137 14.09 0.46 -6.74
CA PRO A 137 12.78 0.24 -6.14
C PRO A 137 12.27 1.49 -5.42
N GLU A 138 10.94 1.64 -5.39
CA GLU A 138 10.27 2.69 -4.65
C GLU A 138 9.92 2.23 -3.22
N PHE A 139 9.82 3.19 -2.28
CA PHE A 139 9.41 2.96 -0.89
C PHE A 139 8.28 3.92 -0.50
N LEU A 140 7.41 4.24 -1.46
CA LEU A 140 6.32 5.18 -1.31
C LEU A 140 5.13 4.50 -0.61
N ARG A 141 4.48 5.24 0.29
CA ARG A 141 3.24 4.83 0.94
C ARG A 141 2.07 5.50 0.25
N GLU A 142 1.07 4.74 -0.14
CA GLU A 142 -0.18 5.28 -0.68
C GLU A 142 -0.78 6.30 0.29
N GLY A 143 -1.27 7.44 -0.22
CA GLY A 143 -1.78 8.55 0.58
C GLY A 143 -0.71 9.48 1.20
N GLU A 144 0.57 9.13 1.11
CA GLU A 144 1.72 9.93 1.55
C GLU A 144 2.87 9.88 0.52
N ALA A 145 2.60 9.43 -0.70
CA ALA A 145 3.63 9.09 -1.68
C ALA A 145 4.39 10.31 -2.20
N ILE A 146 3.77 11.46 -2.29
CA ILE A 146 4.46 12.71 -2.66
C ILE A 146 5.48 13.08 -1.58
N ARG A 147 5.09 13.06 -0.31
CA ARG A 147 5.98 13.34 0.82
C ARG A 147 7.13 12.37 0.88
N ASP A 148 6.84 11.06 0.75
CA ASP A 148 7.86 10.00 0.77
C ASP A 148 8.82 10.11 -0.41
N PHE A 149 8.38 10.65 -1.55
CA PHE A 149 9.25 10.91 -2.69
C PHE A 149 10.17 12.11 -2.45
N ILE A 150 9.63 13.22 -1.92
CA ILE A 150 10.39 14.49 -1.74
C ILE A 150 11.34 14.40 -0.53
N TYR A 151 10.97 13.63 0.50
CA TYR A 151 11.76 13.44 1.73
C TYR A 151 11.96 11.95 2.01
N PRO A 152 12.65 11.20 1.13
CA PRO A 152 12.84 9.78 1.32
C PRO A 152 13.89 9.51 2.40
N ASP A 153 13.66 8.51 3.25
CA ASP A 153 14.67 8.03 4.20
C ASP A 153 15.93 7.55 3.44
N ARG A 154 15.75 6.94 2.27
CA ARG A 154 16.81 6.46 1.39
C ARG A 154 16.37 6.35 -0.07
N VAL A 155 17.35 6.48 -0.95
CA VAL A 155 17.26 6.13 -2.39
C VAL A 155 18.19 4.94 -2.63
N VAL A 156 17.64 3.79 -3.03
CA VAL A 156 18.40 2.58 -3.32
C VAL A 156 18.57 2.44 -4.82
N VAL A 157 19.83 2.31 -5.28
CA VAL A 157 20.16 2.18 -6.70
C VAL A 157 21.11 1.01 -6.89
N GLY A 158 20.66 0.01 -7.64
CA GLY A 158 21.44 -1.13 -8.05
C GLY A 158 21.83 -1.04 -9.52
N ALA A 159 23.12 -1.05 -9.81
CA ALA A 159 23.66 -1.01 -11.17
C ALA A 159 24.99 -1.81 -11.26
N ASP A 160 25.44 -2.09 -12.48
CA ASP A 160 26.67 -2.86 -12.70
C ASP A 160 27.85 -1.98 -13.16
N ASN A 161 27.63 -0.69 -13.37
CA ASN A 161 28.70 0.20 -13.83
C ASN A 161 28.63 1.61 -13.21
N LYS A 162 29.81 2.21 -13.06
CA LYS A 162 30.01 3.54 -12.44
C LYS A 162 29.28 4.67 -13.20
N LYS A 163 29.17 4.57 -14.55
CA LYS A 163 28.51 5.59 -15.37
C LYS A 163 27.02 5.68 -15.02
N ALA A 164 26.33 4.53 -14.94
CA ALA A 164 24.92 4.49 -14.56
C ALA A 164 24.71 5.04 -13.15
N TYR A 165 25.53 4.64 -12.16
CA TYR A 165 25.44 5.20 -10.81
C TYR A 165 25.57 6.73 -10.80
N LYS A 166 26.58 7.28 -11.51
CA LYS A 166 26.81 8.73 -11.54
C LYS A 166 25.61 9.49 -12.09
N ILE A 167 25.03 9.02 -13.21
CA ILE A 167 23.88 9.67 -13.85
C ILE A 167 22.64 9.55 -12.95
N VAL A 168 22.33 8.38 -12.40
CA VAL A 168 21.16 8.22 -11.53
C VAL A 168 21.34 9.00 -10.22
N LYS A 169 22.57 9.07 -9.68
CA LYS A 169 22.84 9.90 -8.51
C LYS A 169 22.58 11.39 -8.78
N SER A 170 22.96 11.90 -9.96
CA SER A 170 22.68 13.30 -10.32
C SER A 170 21.19 13.59 -10.44
N LEU A 171 20.38 12.63 -10.92
CA LEU A 171 18.91 12.76 -10.96
C LEU A 171 18.30 12.92 -9.56
N TYR A 172 18.88 12.25 -8.56
CA TYR A 172 18.44 12.32 -7.16
C TYR A 172 19.19 13.39 -6.32
N ALA A 173 20.10 14.17 -6.93
CA ALA A 173 20.88 15.17 -6.21
C ALA A 173 20.05 16.16 -5.37
N PRO A 174 18.89 16.68 -5.87
CA PRO A 174 18.06 17.57 -5.06
C PRO A 174 17.48 16.91 -3.79
N LEU A 175 17.25 15.60 -3.79
CA LEU A 175 16.78 14.87 -2.62
C LEU A 175 17.93 14.54 -1.67
N ILE A 176 19.08 14.20 -2.21
CA ILE A 176 20.32 13.93 -1.45
C ILE A 176 20.74 15.19 -0.69
N SER A 177 20.67 16.36 -1.30
CA SER A 177 21.00 17.64 -0.65
C SER A 177 20.03 17.98 0.50
N LYS A 178 18.81 17.43 0.47
CA LYS A 178 17.83 17.54 1.56
C LYS A 178 18.00 16.46 2.65
N GLY A 179 19.07 15.66 2.60
CA GLY A 179 19.39 14.65 3.62
C GLY A 179 19.05 13.20 3.28
N ALA A 180 18.48 12.92 2.11
CA ALA A 180 18.19 11.54 1.69
C ALA A 180 19.48 10.72 1.60
N LYS A 181 19.49 9.53 2.20
CA LYS A 181 20.63 8.62 2.10
C LYS A 181 20.65 7.92 0.74
N TYR A 182 21.78 7.97 0.03
CA TYR A 182 21.93 7.29 -1.25
C TYR A 182 22.70 5.98 -1.09
N VAL A 183 22.05 4.85 -1.42
CA VAL A 183 22.62 3.50 -1.30
C VAL A 183 22.92 2.96 -2.69
N SER A 184 24.22 2.83 -3.00
CA SER A 184 24.69 2.19 -4.24
C SER A 184 24.96 0.71 -3.97
N THR A 185 24.39 -0.18 -4.78
CA THR A 185 24.53 -1.63 -4.59
C THR A 185 24.36 -2.40 -5.92
N SER A 186 24.45 -3.72 -5.92
CA SER A 186 24.14 -4.53 -7.11
C SER A 186 22.64 -4.49 -7.42
N ARG A 187 22.26 -4.76 -8.68
CA ARG A 187 20.84 -4.86 -9.10
C ARG A 187 20.07 -5.84 -8.24
N ARG A 188 20.61 -7.05 -8.05
CA ARG A 188 19.97 -8.10 -7.25
C ARG A 188 19.77 -7.70 -5.80
N ALA A 189 20.75 -7.01 -5.21
CA ALA A 189 20.61 -6.51 -3.84
C ALA A 189 19.53 -5.41 -3.76
N ALA A 190 19.47 -4.48 -4.71
CA ALA A 190 18.42 -3.44 -4.75
C ALA A 190 17.02 -4.06 -4.86
N GLU A 191 16.84 -5.08 -5.70
CA GLU A 191 15.59 -5.83 -5.84
C GLU A 191 15.22 -6.53 -4.53
N LEU A 192 16.18 -7.22 -3.87
CA LEU A 192 15.94 -7.92 -2.61
C LEU A 192 15.65 -6.98 -1.45
N ILE A 193 16.33 -5.83 -1.37
CA ILE A 193 16.12 -4.82 -0.30
C ILE A 193 14.65 -4.41 -0.21
N LYS A 194 13.96 -4.24 -1.35
CA LYS A 194 12.53 -3.87 -1.34
C LYS A 194 11.68 -4.96 -0.71
N TYR A 195 11.85 -6.19 -1.12
CA TYR A 195 11.09 -7.32 -0.57
C TYR A 195 11.41 -7.58 0.90
N ALA A 196 12.68 -7.56 1.27
CA ALA A 196 13.12 -7.76 2.65
C ALA A 196 12.56 -6.66 3.57
N ALA A 197 12.61 -5.40 3.14
CA ALA A 197 12.03 -4.29 3.89
C ALA A 197 10.52 -4.47 4.10
N ASN A 198 9.77 -4.80 3.05
CA ASN A 198 8.32 -4.99 3.16
C ASN A 198 7.97 -6.22 4.01
N ALA A 199 8.71 -7.31 3.90
CA ALA A 199 8.53 -8.50 4.75
C ALA A 199 8.79 -8.18 6.23
N PHE A 200 9.84 -7.39 6.52
CA PHE A 200 10.14 -6.96 7.89
C PHE A 200 9.07 -6.04 8.47
N LEU A 201 8.55 -5.09 7.69
CA LEU A 201 7.43 -4.24 8.12
C LEU A 201 6.16 -5.04 8.38
N ALA A 202 5.85 -6.03 7.52
CA ALA A 202 4.75 -6.96 7.73
C ALA A 202 4.94 -7.78 9.01
N THR A 203 6.18 -8.19 9.31
CA THR A 203 6.55 -8.88 10.57
C THR A 203 6.24 -8.02 11.79
N LYS A 204 6.60 -6.74 11.78
CA LYS A 204 6.31 -5.81 12.90
C LYS A 204 4.81 -5.70 13.17
N ILE A 205 3.99 -5.54 12.12
CA ILE A 205 2.53 -5.46 12.25
C ILE A 205 1.96 -6.77 12.80
N THR A 206 2.41 -7.90 12.26
CA THR A 206 1.93 -9.22 12.71
C THR A 206 2.33 -9.48 14.14
N PHE A 207 3.58 -9.17 14.50
CA PHE A 207 4.09 -9.32 15.86
C PHE A 207 3.24 -8.54 16.88
N ILE A 208 3.01 -7.23 16.63
CA ILE A 208 2.21 -6.42 17.57
C ILE A 208 0.75 -6.87 17.62
N ASN A 209 0.20 -7.43 16.53
CA ASN A 209 -1.13 -8.01 16.52
C ASN A 209 -1.22 -9.27 17.40
N GLU A 210 -0.18 -10.11 17.45
CA GLU A 210 -0.11 -11.27 18.33
C GLU A 210 0.08 -10.86 19.79
N ILE A 211 0.92 -9.87 20.06
CA ILE A 211 1.06 -9.28 21.37
C ILE A 211 -0.27 -8.68 21.87
N ALA A 212 -1.04 -8.01 20.99
CA ALA A 212 -2.36 -7.48 21.32
C ALA A 212 -3.32 -8.61 21.77
N ASN A 213 -3.28 -9.77 21.12
CA ASN A 213 -4.10 -10.92 21.53
C ASN A 213 -3.71 -11.42 22.94
N LEU A 214 -2.41 -11.40 23.28
CA LEU A 214 -1.93 -11.74 24.63
C LEU A 214 -2.38 -10.68 25.65
N CYS A 215 -2.22 -9.39 25.33
CA CYS A 215 -2.61 -8.27 26.18
C CYS A 215 -4.08 -8.39 26.62
N GLU A 216 -4.99 -8.74 25.69
CA GLU A 216 -6.41 -8.96 26.00
C GLU A 216 -6.65 -10.09 27.03
N LYS A 217 -5.77 -11.09 27.09
CA LYS A 217 -5.89 -12.22 28.02
C LYS A 217 -5.35 -11.90 29.43
N ILE A 218 -4.38 -11.00 29.49
CA ILE A 218 -3.70 -10.65 30.74
C ILE A 218 -4.07 -9.25 31.24
N ASN A 219 -5.08 -8.60 30.61
CA ASN A 219 -5.57 -7.25 30.95
C ASN A 219 -4.47 -6.17 30.94
N VAL A 220 -3.65 -6.16 29.91
CA VAL A 220 -2.60 -5.16 29.65
C VAL A 220 -2.96 -4.38 28.39
N ASN A 221 -2.64 -3.09 28.37
CA ASN A 221 -2.85 -2.26 27.19
C ASN A 221 -1.71 -2.44 26.18
N VAL A 222 -2.04 -2.87 24.95
CA VAL A 222 -1.04 -3.03 23.87
C VAL A 222 -0.36 -1.73 23.49
N GLU A 223 -0.99 -0.58 23.70
CA GLU A 223 -0.39 0.73 23.39
C GLU A 223 0.82 1.01 24.30
N ASP A 224 0.75 0.65 25.59
CA ASP A 224 1.88 0.78 26.52
C ASP A 224 3.05 -0.09 26.08
N ILE A 225 2.76 -1.32 25.64
CA ILE A 225 3.78 -2.23 25.07
C ILE A 225 4.39 -1.65 23.80
N SER A 226 3.54 -1.14 22.90
CA SER A 226 3.97 -0.54 21.63
C SER A 226 4.86 0.69 21.85
N ILE A 227 4.49 1.56 22.80
CA ILE A 227 5.27 2.75 23.19
C ILE A 227 6.59 2.32 23.82
N GLY A 228 6.55 1.45 24.84
CA GLY A 228 7.75 1.00 25.54
C GLY A 228 8.77 0.35 24.62
N MET A 229 8.32 -0.55 23.74
CA MET A 229 9.17 -1.17 22.71
C MET A 229 9.67 -0.14 21.69
N GLY A 230 8.79 0.75 21.25
CA GLY A 230 9.08 1.71 20.19
C GLY A 230 10.10 2.77 20.55
N LEU A 231 10.30 3.05 21.84
CA LEU A 231 11.33 3.95 22.36
C LEU A 231 12.75 3.39 22.19
N ASP A 232 12.91 2.08 22.10
CA ASP A 232 14.21 1.49 21.76
C ASP A 232 14.51 1.80 20.26
N LYS A 233 15.59 2.59 20.03
CA LYS A 233 16.01 3.01 18.69
C LYS A 233 16.31 1.84 17.75
N ARG A 234 16.66 0.65 18.28
CA ARG A 234 16.90 -0.57 17.51
C ARG A 234 15.61 -1.14 16.93
N ILE A 235 14.48 -0.89 17.59
CA ILE A 235 13.14 -1.34 17.18
C ILE A 235 12.41 -0.23 16.42
N GLY A 236 12.31 0.97 16.99
CA GLY A 236 11.62 2.13 16.47
C GLY A 236 10.09 1.98 16.52
N SER A 237 9.39 3.09 16.68
CA SER A 237 7.93 3.15 16.94
C SER A 237 7.05 2.84 15.72
N ARG A 238 7.56 3.00 14.48
CA ARG A 238 6.76 2.79 13.28
C ARG A 238 6.38 1.32 13.09
N PHE A 239 5.15 1.07 12.62
CA PHE A 239 4.59 -0.26 12.33
C PHE A 239 4.37 -1.15 13.58
N LEU A 240 4.20 -0.54 14.76
CA LEU A 240 3.82 -1.21 16.00
C LEU A 240 2.38 -0.88 16.45
N ARG A 241 1.49 -0.51 15.55
CA ARG A 241 0.08 -0.34 15.85
C ARG A 241 -0.70 -1.61 15.58
N ALA A 242 -1.34 -2.16 16.61
CA ALA A 242 -2.24 -3.29 16.45
C ALA A 242 -3.48 -2.89 15.63
N GLY A 243 -4.02 -3.82 14.87
CA GLY A 243 -5.14 -3.53 13.98
C GLY A 243 -5.74 -4.77 13.32
N PRO A 244 -6.61 -4.58 12.29
CA PRO A 244 -7.36 -5.68 11.69
C PRO A 244 -6.50 -6.67 10.89
N ALA A 245 -5.45 -6.24 10.23
CA ALA A 245 -4.44 -7.00 9.51
C ALA A 245 -3.58 -6.03 8.70
N TYR A 246 -2.48 -6.48 8.11
CA TYR A 246 -1.89 -5.75 7.00
C TYR A 246 -2.57 -6.15 5.69
N GLY A 247 -2.76 -5.19 4.80
CA GLY A 247 -3.38 -5.33 3.49
C GLY A 247 -2.72 -4.42 2.47
N GLY A 248 -3.47 -4.03 1.45
CA GLY A 248 -3.02 -3.16 0.38
C GLY A 248 -2.23 -3.90 -0.71
N SER A 249 -1.78 -3.15 -1.68
CA SER A 249 -1.13 -3.66 -2.88
C SER A 249 0.28 -4.22 -2.66
N CYS A 250 0.92 -3.92 -1.52
CA CYS A 250 2.35 -4.18 -1.32
C CYS A 250 2.62 -5.39 -0.42
N PHE A 251 2.27 -5.32 0.87
CA PHE A 251 2.69 -6.33 1.84
C PHE A 251 2.23 -7.75 1.51
N PRO A 252 0.95 -8.01 1.18
CA PRO A 252 0.51 -9.35 0.85
C PRO A 252 1.21 -9.92 -0.38
N LYS A 253 1.34 -9.11 -1.42
CA LYS A 253 2.01 -9.49 -2.66
C LYS A 253 3.50 -9.75 -2.46
N ASP A 254 4.20 -8.85 -1.77
CA ASP A 254 5.66 -8.90 -1.66
C ASP A 254 6.12 -9.99 -0.69
N THR A 255 5.38 -10.25 0.39
CA THR A 255 5.66 -11.38 1.28
C THR A 255 5.49 -12.74 0.56
N LYS A 256 4.49 -12.88 -0.30
CA LYS A 256 4.30 -14.09 -1.12
C LYS A 256 5.37 -14.22 -2.21
N ALA A 257 5.76 -13.10 -2.83
CA ALA A 257 6.78 -13.09 -3.88
C ALA A 257 8.18 -13.42 -3.35
N ILE A 258 8.57 -12.94 -2.15
CA ILE A 258 9.86 -13.30 -1.54
C ILE A 258 9.89 -14.78 -1.15
N MET A 259 8.76 -15.36 -0.71
CA MET A 259 8.66 -16.81 -0.47
C MET A 259 8.87 -17.62 -1.76
N THR A 260 8.26 -17.17 -2.88
CA THR A 260 8.49 -17.79 -4.20
C THR A 260 9.96 -17.70 -4.61
N THR A 261 10.59 -16.56 -4.40
CA THR A 261 12.02 -16.37 -4.66
C THR A 261 12.86 -17.33 -3.82
N ALA A 262 12.60 -17.43 -2.52
CA ALA A 262 13.31 -18.36 -1.64
C ALA A 262 13.20 -19.82 -2.13
N ASN A 263 11.99 -20.24 -2.50
CA ASN A 263 11.76 -21.60 -3.04
C ASN A 263 12.56 -21.84 -4.34
N ASN A 264 12.61 -20.87 -5.25
CA ASN A 264 13.37 -20.96 -6.49
C ASN A 264 14.87 -21.13 -6.24
N PHE A 265 15.38 -20.55 -5.15
CA PHE A 265 16.76 -20.69 -4.71
C PHE A 265 16.96 -21.79 -3.63
N LYS A 266 15.96 -22.67 -3.44
CA LYS A 266 16.02 -23.82 -2.51
C LYS A 266 16.37 -23.42 -1.07
N THR A 267 15.86 -22.28 -0.62
CA THR A 267 16.03 -21.79 0.77
C THR A 267 14.69 -21.56 1.44
N ASN A 268 14.67 -21.52 2.77
CA ASN A 268 13.46 -21.36 3.57
C ASN A 268 13.47 -20.04 4.32
N LEU A 269 12.35 -19.33 4.31
CA LEU A 269 12.09 -18.13 5.08
C LEU A 269 10.98 -18.39 6.11
N SER A 270 11.27 -19.18 7.13
CA SER A 270 10.28 -19.65 8.14
C SER A 270 9.58 -18.49 8.84
N VAL A 271 10.28 -17.42 9.19
CA VAL A 271 9.71 -16.22 9.80
C VAL A 271 8.65 -15.58 8.89
N VAL A 272 8.99 -15.35 7.61
CA VAL A 272 8.05 -14.74 6.65
C VAL A 272 6.84 -15.65 6.42
N LYS A 273 7.04 -16.95 6.35
CA LYS A 273 5.96 -17.95 6.24
C LYS A 273 4.99 -17.87 7.41
N SER A 274 5.50 -17.77 8.64
CA SER A 274 4.69 -17.62 9.85
C SER A 274 3.92 -16.30 9.86
N VAL A 275 4.54 -15.21 9.44
CA VAL A 275 3.91 -13.89 9.31
C VAL A 275 2.72 -13.91 8.35
N ILE A 276 2.88 -14.52 7.17
CA ILE A 276 1.79 -14.66 6.19
C ILE A 276 0.62 -15.42 6.82
N LYS A 277 0.90 -16.60 7.41
CA LYS A 277 -0.12 -17.46 8.03
C LYS A 277 -0.87 -16.74 9.16
N SER A 278 -0.14 -16.03 10.03
CA SER A 278 -0.73 -15.27 11.15
C SER A 278 -1.65 -14.16 10.64
N ASN A 279 -1.20 -13.40 9.62
CA ASN A 279 -2.01 -12.34 9.02
C ASN A 279 -3.27 -12.87 8.33
N GLU A 280 -3.18 -13.99 7.60
CA GLU A 280 -4.34 -14.63 6.97
C GLU A 280 -5.38 -15.09 8.00
N ASN A 281 -4.95 -15.58 9.15
CA ASN A 281 -5.83 -16.01 10.24
C ASN A 281 -6.46 -14.84 11.01
N ARG A 282 -5.91 -13.63 10.91
CA ARG A 282 -6.34 -12.47 11.71
C ARG A 282 -7.82 -12.13 11.53
N SER A 283 -8.33 -12.11 10.30
CA SER A 283 -9.75 -11.83 10.03
C SER A 283 -10.68 -12.81 10.72
N SER A 284 -10.31 -14.10 10.78
CA SER A 284 -11.10 -15.13 11.47
C SER A 284 -11.14 -14.92 12.98
N LEU A 285 -10.01 -14.51 13.58
CA LEU A 285 -9.95 -14.17 15.01
C LEU A 285 -10.84 -12.97 15.34
N LEU A 286 -10.80 -11.93 14.51
CA LEU A 286 -11.64 -10.74 14.69
C LEU A 286 -13.13 -11.03 14.47
N LEU A 287 -13.48 -11.88 13.50
CA LEU A 287 -14.85 -12.35 13.32
C LEU A 287 -15.36 -13.12 14.55
N LYS A 288 -14.53 -14.00 15.13
CA LYS A 288 -14.86 -14.67 16.40
C LYS A 288 -15.14 -13.65 17.51
N ARG A 289 -14.27 -12.64 17.64
CA ARG A 289 -14.47 -11.58 18.62
C ARG A 289 -15.76 -10.79 18.42
N ILE A 290 -16.13 -10.45 17.17
CA ILE A 290 -17.42 -9.83 16.86
C ILE A 290 -18.57 -10.74 17.31
N PHE A 291 -18.45 -12.03 17.06
CA PHE A 291 -19.45 -13.01 17.48
C PHE A 291 -19.61 -13.05 19.01
N ASP A 292 -18.49 -13.06 19.74
CA ASP A 292 -18.48 -13.05 21.22
C ASP A 292 -19.08 -11.74 21.77
N LEU A 293 -18.73 -10.57 21.19
CA LEU A 293 -19.30 -9.27 21.58
C LEU A 293 -20.81 -9.19 21.43
N LEU A 294 -21.37 -9.90 20.47
CA LEU A 294 -22.81 -9.99 20.21
C LEU A 294 -23.48 -11.19 20.91
N ASN A 295 -22.79 -11.85 21.83
CA ASN A 295 -23.26 -13.05 22.54
C ASN A 295 -23.79 -14.14 21.59
N GLY A 296 -23.11 -14.36 20.49
CA GLY A 296 -23.48 -15.33 19.47
C GLY A 296 -24.66 -14.93 18.57
N LYS A 297 -25.32 -13.80 18.82
CA LYS A 297 -26.53 -13.37 18.13
C LYS A 297 -26.24 -12.42 16.98
N ILE A 298 -25.87 -12.96 15.81
CA ILE A 298 -25.53 -12.17 14.59
C ILE A 298 -26.76 -11.92 13.70
N LYS A 299 -27.69 -12.89 13.63
CA LYS A 299 -28.86 -12.81 12.73
C LYS A 299 -29.70 -11.54 13.01
N ASN A 300 -29.99 -10.80 11.95
CA ASN A 300 -30.68 -9.51 11.94
C ASN A 300 -29.99 -8.35 12.68
N LYS A 301 -28.76 -8.53 13.19
CA LYS A 301 -28.00 -7.43 13.79
C LYS A 301 -27.59 -6.42 12.73
N LYS A 302 -27.74 -5.14 13.05
CA LYS A 302 -27.30 -4.01 12.24
C LYS A 302 -25.86 -3.68 12.62
N ILE A 303 -24.91 -4.02 11.76
CA ILE A 303 -23.48 -3.80 11.99
C ILE A 303 -23.01 -2.71 11.04
N CYS A 304 -22.45 -1.65 11.60
CA CYS A 304 -21.87 -0.55 10.84
C CYS A 304 -20.35 -0.70 10.76
N PHE A 305 -19.78 -0.58 9.54
CA PHE A 305 -18.34 -0.42 9.31
C PHE A 305 -18.03 1.04 9.00
N LEU A 306 -17.18 1.66 9.80
CA LEU A 306 -16.61 2.96 9.54
C LEU A 306 -15.21 2.77 8.93
N GLY A 307 -15.12 3.10 7.63
CA GLY A 307 -14.00 2.76 6.76
C GLY A 307 -14.00 1.28 6.38
N VAL A 308 -13.64 0.99 5.14
CA VAL A 308 -13.55 -0.38 4.60
C VAL A 308 -12.28 -0.62 3.80
N THR A 309 -11.51 0.42 3.49
CA THR A 309 -10.18 0.33 2.87
C THR A 309 -9.16 -0.28 3.85
N PHE A 310 -8.02 -0.75 3.34
CA PHE A 310 -7.03 -1.40 4.20
C PHE A 310 -6.34 -0.44 5.20
N LYS A 311 -6.32 0.86 4.88
CA LYS A 311 -5.86 1.97 5.75
C LYS A 311 -6.53 3.29 5.34
N ALA A 312 -6.37 4.34 6.14
CA ALA A 312 -6.82 5.69 5.81
C ALA A 312 -6.01 6.35 4.67
N ASN A 313 -6.57 7.42 4.09
CA ASN A 313 -5.98 8.24 3.03
C ASN A 313 -5.71 7.48 1.72
N THR A 314 -6.51 6.45 1.43
CA THR A 314 -6.51 5.73 0.15
C THR A 314 -7.88 5.15 -0.14
N ASP A 315 -8.19 4.93 -1.41
CA ASP A 315 -9.38 4.21 -1.88
C ASP A 315 -9.13 2.71 -2.11
N ASP A 316 -7.92 2.23 -1.81
CA ASP A 316 -7.47 0.86 -2.08
C ASP A 316 -8.14 -0.18 -1.18
N MET A 317 -8.86 -1.10 -1.83
CA MET A 317 -9.56 -2.22 -1.18
C MET A 317 -8.75 -3.52 -1.17
N ARG A 318 -7.62 -3.58 -1.90
CA ARG A 318 -6.86 -4.83 -2.07
C ARG A 318 -6.41 -5.39 -0.72
N ASP A 319 -6.71 -6.67 -0.51
CA ASP A 319 -6.41 -7.38 0.73
C ASP A 319 -6.88 -6.66 2.02
N SER A 320 -7.88 -5.76 1.92
CA SER A 320 -8.56 -5.25 3.10
C SER A 320 -9.29 -6.38 3.82
N SER A 321 -9.13 -6.48 5.14
CA SER A 321 -9.85 -7.49 5.94
C SER A 321 -11.37 -7.34 5.88
N SER A 322 -11.89 -6.16 5.53
CA SER A 322 -13.33 -5.93 5.29
C SER A 322 -13.89 -6.82 4.17
N LEU A 323 -13.06 -7.14 3.14
CA LEU A 323 -13.45 -8.00 2.02
C LEU A 323 -13.79 -9.43 2.44
N SER A 324 -13.20 -9.93 3.52
CA SER A 324 -13.52 -11.25 4.08
C SER A 324 -14.54 -11.17 5.22
N MET A 325 -14.49 -10.11 6.03
CA MET A 325 -15.33 -9.98 7.22
C MET A 325 -16.79 -9.66 6.86
N ILE A 326 -17.03 -8.71 5.97
CA ILE A 326 -18.40 -8.31 5.60
C ILE A 326 -19.20 -9.48 5.00
N PRO A 327 -18.71 -10.21 3.98
CA PRO A 327 -19.42 -11.37 3.46
C PRO A 327 -19.66 -12.46 4.52
N SER A 328 -18.69 -12.67 5.42
CA SER A 328 -18.83 -13.67 6.49
C SER A 328 -19.94 -13.33 7.49
N LEU A 329 -20.09 -12.04 7.84
CA LEU A 329 -21.15 -11.56 8.72
C LEU A 329 -22.51 -11.65 8.04
N ILE A 330 -22.60 -11.32 6.74
CA ILE A 330 -23.82 -11.45 5.95
C ILE A 330 -24.26 -12.92 5.89
N LYS A 331 -23.34 -13.84 5.65
CA LYS A 331 -23.63 -15.29 5.65
C LYS A 331 -24.23 -15.77 6.97
N LYS A 332 -23.93 -15.10 8.08
CA LYS A 332 -24.51 -15.34 9.42
C LYS A 332 -25.79 -14.55 9.67
N GLY A 333 -26.32 -13.83 8.67
CA GLY A 333 -27.57 -13.11 8.72
C GLY A 333 -27.49 -11.68 9.25
N ALA A 334 -26.31 -11.06 9.32
CA ALA A 334 -26.18 -9.65 9.66
C ALA A 334 -26.71 -8.74 8.54
N LYS A 335 -27.11 -7.52 8.92
CA LYS A 335 -27.38 -6.40 8.01
C LYS A 335 -26.23 -5.43 8.15
N ILE A 336 -25.49 -5.20 7.06
CA ILE A 336 -24.31 -4.37 7.07
C ILE A 336 -24.63 -2.98 6.52
N ASN A 337 -24.21 -1.97 7.25
CA ASN A 337 -24.15 -0.61 6.78
C ASN A 337 -22.67 -0.17 6.78
N TYR A 338 -22.21 0.59 5.80
CA TYR A 338 -20.85 1.12 5.85
C TYR A 338 -20.77 2.55 5.31
N TYR A 339 -19.81 3.27 5.83
CA TYR A 339 -19.37 4.57 5.31
C TYR A 339 -17.86 4.55 5.08
N ASP A 340 -17.44 5.09 3.96
CA ASP A 340 -16.03 5.32 3.65
C ASP A 340 -15.88 6.70 3.00
N PRO A 341 -14.94 7.57 3.44
CA PRO A 341 -14.74 8.89 2.88
C PRO A 341 -14.43 8.89 1.38
N THR A 342 -13.87 7.80 0.86
CA THR A 342 -13.58 7.64 -0.57
C THR A 342 -14.75 7.05 -1.38
N GLY A 343 -15.94 7.02 -0.79
CA GLY A 343 -17.18 6.66 -1.50
C GLY A 343 -17.54 5.17 -1.50
N GLU A 344 -18.56 4.84 -2.27
CA GLU A 344 -19.06 3.48 -2.42
C GLU A 344 -18.04 2.55 -3.06
N LYS A 345 -17.92 1.32 -2.54
CA LYS A 345 -16.98 0.31 -3.06
C LYS A 345 -17.68 -0.68 -3.99
N SER A 346 -17.11 -0.85 -5.19
CA SER A 346 -17.58 -1.81 -6.19
C SER A 346 -17.65 -3.23 -5.65
N ASP A 347 -16.75 -3.59 -4.75
CA ASP A 347 -16.61 -4.91 -4.12
C ASP A 347 -17.86 -5.31 -3.32
N PHE A 348 -18.58 -4.33 -2.78
CA PHE A 348 -19.77 -4.56 -1.95
C PHE A 348 -21.11 -4.29 -2.65
N ARG A 349 -21.09 -3.59 -3.79
CA ARG A 349 -22.31 -3.16 -4.52
C ARG A 349 -23.28 -4.30 -4.86
N LYS A 350 -22.76 -5.50 -5.13
CA LYS A 350 -23.56 -6.67 -5.50
C LYS A 350 -24.00 -7.53 -4.31
N LEU A 351 -23.53 -7.22 -3.10
CA LEU A 351 -23.86 -8.00 -1.92
C LEU A 351 -25.25 -7.61 -1.40
N LYS A 352 -26.13 -8.62 -1.25
CA LYS A 352 -27.41 -8.42 -0.55
C LYS A 352 -27.16 -8.11 0.93
N ASN A 353 -28.00 -7.28 1.54
CA ASN A 353 -27.87 -6.83 2.94
C ASN A 353 -26.63 -5.98 3.25
N VAL A 354 -26.03 -5.34 2.26
CA VAL A 354 -25.01 -4.31 2.43
C VAL A 354 -25.51 -2.99 1.87
N ILE A 355 -25.43 -1.94 2.65
CA ILE A 355 -25.84 -0.58 2.27
C ILE A 355 -24.67 0.36 2.46
N TYR A 356 -24.33 1.11 1.42
CA TYR A 356 -23.45 2.26 1.53
C TYR A 356 -24.21 3.48 2.03
N SER A 357 -23.73 4.09 3.09
CA SER A 357 -24.28 5.34 3.65
C SER A 357 -23.50 6.55 3.17
N LYS A 358 -24.20 7.61 2.79
CA LYS A 358 -23.59 8.86 2.30
C LYS A 358 -23.00 9.74 3.42
N SER A 359 -23.23 9.40 4.68
CA SER A 359 -22.68 10.13 5.84
C SER A 359 -22.42 9.19 7.01
N ILE A 360 -21.51 9.58 7.88
CA ILE A 360 -21.21 8.88 9.13
C ILE A 360 -22.50 8.73 9.96
N LYS A 361 -23.24 9.83 10.13
CA LYS A 361 -24.45 9.87 10.94
C LYS A 361 -25.50 8.88 10.45
N SER A 362 -25.73 8.79 9.14
CA SER A 362 -26.69 7.81 8.59
C SER A 362 -26.18 6.37 8.73
N ALA A 363 -24.86 6.15 8.69
CA ALA A 363 -24.27 4.82 8.82
C ALA A 363 -24.47 4.23 10.22
N ILE A 364 -24.26 5.04 11.27
CA ILE A 364 -24.25 4.59 12.67
C ILE A 364 -25.61 4.65 13.36
N LYS A 365 -26.60 5.35 12.78
CA LYS A 365 -27.86 5.73 13.42
C LYS A 365 -28.54 4.61 14.21
N ASP A 366 -28.72 3.46 13.59
CA ASP A 366 -29.47 2.32 14.15
C ASP A 366 -28.59 1.10 14.41
N ALA A 367 -27.27 1.29 14.53
CA ALA A 367 -26.34 0.17 14.68
C ALA A 367 -26.46 -0.53 16.04
N ASP A 368 -26.38 -1.86 16.03
CA ASP A 368 -26.16 -2.69 17.23
C ASP A 368 -24.66 -2.77 17.55
N LEU A 369 -23.82 -2.78 16.50
CA LEU A 369 -22.37 -2.79 16.59
C LEU A 369 -21.79 -1.80 15.58
N ILE A 370 -20.92 -0.94 16.05
CA ILE A 370 -20.13 -0.01 15.22
C ILE A 370 -18.70 -0.49 15.24
N ILE A 371 -18.11 -0.68 14.06
CA ILE A 371 -16.73 -1.13 13.89
C ILE A 371 -15.92 -0.01 13.26
N ILE A 372 -14.90 0.48 13.96
CA ILE A 372 -13.88 1.35 13.36
C ILE A 372 -12.87 0.43 12.67
N HIS A 373 -13.06 0.20 11.38
CA HIS A 373 -12.17 -0.69 10.63
C HIS A 373 -10.97 0.05 10.05
N THR A 374 -11.15 1.32 9.67
CA THR A 374 -10.09 2.16 9.10
C THR A 374 -9.98 3.48 9.87
N GLU A 375 -8.76 3.93 10.13
CA GLU A 375 -8.43 5.07 11.01
C GLU A 375 -8.54 6.44 10.33
N TRP A 376 -9.66 6.75 9.67
CA TRP A 376 -9.86 8.07 9.10
C TRP A 376 -10.01 9.15 10.18
N ASN A 377 -9.44 10.34 9.94
CA ASN A 377 -9.53 11.44 10.90
C ASN A 377 -10.96 11.89 11.15
N ASP A 378 -11.83 11.81 10.16
CA ASP A 378 -13.24 12.17 10.24
C ASP A 378 -13.98 11.40 11.33
N PHE A 379 -13.53 10.19 11.65
CA PHE A 379 -14.17 9.36 12.68
C PHE A 379 -13.86 9.81 14.10
N LYS A 380 -12.77 10.56 14.32
CA LYS A 380 -12.35 11.00 15.67
C LYS A 380 -13.29 12.02 16.31
N SER A 381 -14.14 12.68 15.52
CA SER A 381 -15.07 13.72 15.96
C SER A 381 -16.51 13.23 16.16
N ILE A 382 -16.78 11.93 16.08
CA ILE A 382 -18.14 11.37 16.19
C ILE A 382 -18.66 11.51 17.62
N ASN A 383 -19.86 12.07 17.76
CA ASN A 383 -20.60 12.09 19.01
C ASN A 383 -21.61 10.94 19.04
N PHE A 384 -21.15 9.77 19.50
CA PHE A 384 -21.95 8.56 19.52
C PHE A 384 -23.22 8.69 20.36
N ASN A 385 -23.17 9.40 21.50
CA ASN A 385 -24.33 9.58 22.38
C ASN A 385 -25.44 10.41 21.70
N LYS A 386 -25.09 11.32 20.81
CA LYS A 386 -26.04 12.14 20.04
C LYS A 386 -26.53 11.41 18.79
N ASP A 387 -25.60 10.76 18.06
CA ASP A 387 -25.84 10.33 16.69
C ASP A 387 -26.36 8.88 16.58
N VAL A 388 -26.21 8.06 17.65
CA VAL A 388 -26.71 6.67 17.69
C VAL A 388 -28.01 6.60 18.49
N ILE A 389 -29.07 6.09 17.85
CA ILE A 389 -30.39 5.94 18.48
C ILE A 389 -30.40 4.76 19.47
N ASN A 390 -29.83 3.63 19.07
CA ASN A 390 -29.74 2.45 19.92
C ASN A 390 -28.72 2.65 21.05
N LYS A 391 -29.18 3.04 22.23
CA LYS A 391 -28.31 3.32 23.41
C LYS A 391 -27.60 2.07 23.97
N LYS A 392 -27.88 0.89 23.46
CA LYS A 392 -27.22 -0.38 23.82
C LYS A 392 -26.20 -0.82 22.79
N PHE A 393 -25.81 0.06 21.85
CA PHE A 393 -24.80 -0.28 20.84
C PHE A 393 -23.46 -0.64 21.47
N ILE A 394 -22.66 -1.38 20.73
CA ILE A 394 -21.28 -1.70 21.06
C ILE A 394 -20.38 -0.96 20.06
N LEU A 395 -19.30 -0.35 20.55
CA LEU A 395 -18.23 0.22 19.71
C LEU A 395 -17.03 -0.71 19.76
N PHE A 396 -16.69 -1.30 18.60
CA PHE A 396 -15.48 -2.09 18.41
C PHE A 396 -14.47 -1.31 17.57
N ASP A 397 -13.46 -0.78 18.23
CA ASP A 397 -12.42 0.03 17.61
C ASP A 397 -11.21 -0.84 17.23
N MET A 398 -11.16 -1.26 15.98
CA MET A 398 -10.05 -2.09 15.47
C MET A 398 -8.77 -1.29 15.20
N ARG A 399 -8.79 0.03 15.41
CA ARG A 399 -7.66 0.93 15.14
C ARG A 399 -7.19 1.70 16.36
N ASN A 400 -7.88 1.53 17.49
CA ASN A 400 -7.58 2.21 18.75
C ASN A 400 -7.45 3.74 18.53
N ILE A 401 -8.43 4.34 17.81
CA ILE A 401 -8.45 5.79 17.59
C ILE A 401 -9.08 6.55 18.75
N TYR A 402 -9.77 5.84 19.65
CA TYR A 402 -10.39 6.41 20.85
C TYR A 402 -9.72 5.95 22.13
N SER A 403 -9.69 6.83 23.11
CA SER A 403 -9.21 6.47 24.46
C SER A 403 -10.27 5.65 25.21
N PRO A 404 -9.93 4.47 25.77
CA PRO A 404 -10.85 3.67 26.57
C PRO A 404 -11.45 4.44 27.75
N SER A 405 -10.64 5.28 28.44
CA SER A 405 -11.10 6.11 29.57
C SER A 405 -12.19 7.10 29.14
N LYS A 406 -11.98 7.83 28.04
CA LYS A 406 -12.97 8.76 27.49
C LYS A 406 -14.27 8.07 27.07
N MET A 407 -14.17 6.87 26.49
CA MET A 407 -15.37 6.10 26.12
C MET A 407 -16.14 5.62 27.34
N LYS A 408 -15.43 5.22 28.41
CA LYS A 408 -16.03 4.86 29.69
C LYS A 408 -16.74 6.04 30.36
N GLU A 409 -16.13 7.23 30.38
CA GLU A 409 -16.75 8.47 30.87
C GLU A 409 -18.06 8.79 30.12
N GLN A 410 -18.08 8.56 28.82
CA GLN A 410 -19.28 8.70 27.99
C GLN A 410 -20.29 7.57 28.11
N LYS A 411 -20.03 6.57 28.98
CA LYS A 411 -20.84 5.37 29.17
C LYS A 411 -21.06 4.54 27.89
N ILE A 412 -20.07 4.57 26.97
CA ILE A 412 -20.08 3.80 25.73
C ILE A 412 -19.48 2.41 26.01
N LYS A 413 -20.17 1.35 25.59
CA LYS A 413 -19.63 -0.01 25.64
C LYS A 413 -18.57 -0.18 24.56
N TYR A 414 -17.33 0.11 24.95
CA TYR A 414 -16.17 0.18 24.06
C TYR A 414 -15.26 -1.03 24.20
N PHE A 415 -14.74 -1.49 23.05
CA PHE A 415 -13.73 -2.53 22.95
C PHE A 415 -12.68 -2.11 21.91
N GLY A 416 -11.42 -2.08 22.29
CA GLY A 416 -10.28 -1.86 21.39
C GLY A 416 -9.59 -3.17 21.04
N ILE A 417 -8.55 -3.13 20.22
CA ILE A 417 -7.63 -4.24 19.98
C ILE A 417 -6.52 -4.20 21.04
N GLY A 418 -6.35 -5.30 21.80
CA GLY A 418 -5.30 -5.39 22.81
C GLY A 418 -5.61 -4.60 24.10
N HIS A 419 -6.90 -4.44 24.43
CA HIS A 419 -7.41 -3.81 25.66
C HIS A 419 -8.32 -4.76 26.42
#